data_1d87a833370ea161fe6ab972a9e26033
#
_entry.id   1d87a833370ea161fe6ab972a9e26033
#
_cell.length_a   1.000
_cell.length_b   1.000
_cell.length_c   1.000
_cell.angle_alpha   90.00
_cell.angle_beta   90.00
_cell.angle_gamma   90.00
#
_symmetry.space_group_name_H-M   'P 1'
#
loop_
_entity.id
_entity.type
_entity.pdbx_description
1 polymer ?
#
loop_
_entity_poly.entity_id
_entity_poly.type
_entity_poly.pdbx_seq_one_letter_code
_entity_poly.pdbx_strand_id
1 'polypeptide(L)'
;MRKIFITLILMLSIFSIANAHPFKSEKELQDFYAKIDKEVDKELKKDYVKIFEQRKANLKEKASDDVTEKNLEDDEYLFILKNGKLEMVFKKEILNGKFRTLSRLYENGKKSRIVCLSAGNPAYYGTVKYFRENGTPLYSGQFYAGKMEGMYKEYYESGKILKEVHVSNDKENGPEKIYYENGKI
;
A
#
# COMPACT_ATOMS: atom_id res chain seq x y z
N MET A 1 7.71 -19.77 -43.74
CA MET A 1 8.53 -18.79 -43.02
C MET A 1 7.81 -17.47 -42.67
N ARG A 2 6.90 -16.95 -43.48
CA ARG A 2 6.17 -15.67 -43.15
C ARG A 2 5.19 -15.76 -41.96
N LYS A 3 4.56 -16.90 -41.69
CA LYS A 3 3.59 -17.05 -40.60
C LYS A 3 4.22 -17.08 -39.20
N ILE A 4 5.46 -17.56 -39.07
CA ILE A 4 6.18 -17.61 -37.79
C ILE A 4 6.64 -16.21 -37.35
N PHE A 5 7.00 -15.35 -38.32
CA PHE A 5 7.42 -13.96 -38.02
C PHE A 5 6.26 -13.08 -37.55
N ILE A 6 5.03 -13.28 -38.08
CA ILE A 6 3.86 -12.52 -37.68
C ILE A 6 3.42 -12.92 -36.27
N THR A 7 3.51 -14.20 -35.91
CA THR A 7 3.18 -14.68 -34.56
C THR A 7 4.18 -14.18 -33.50
N LEU A 8 5.46 -14.11 -33.89
CA LEU A 8 6.51 -13.58 -32.97
C LEU A 8 6.36 -12.07 -32.75
N ILE A 9 6.00 -11.30 -33.77
CA ILE A 9 5.74 -9.85 -33.67
C ILE A 9 4.47 -9.60 -32.86
N LEU A 10 3.43 -10.41 -33.01
CA LEU A 10 2.22 -10.32 -32.19
C LEU A 10 2.47 -10.70 -30.71
N MET A 11 3.30 -11.72 -30.44
CA MET A 11 3.71 -12.03 -29.07
C MET A 11 4.57 -10.94 -28.44
N LEU A 12 5.50 -10.36 -29.21
CA LEU A 12 6.29 -9.22 -28.72
C LEU A 12 5.42 -7.97 -28.47
N SER A 13 4.39 -7.73 -29.28
CA SER A 13 3.46 -6.61 -29.06
C SER A 13 2.53 -6.85 -27.85
N ILE A 14 2.11 -8.10 -27.61
CA ILE A 14 1.32 -8.45 -26.41
C ILE A 14 2.17 -8.36 -25.15
N PHE A 15 3.46 -8.74 -25.20
CA PHE A 15 4.39 -8.60 -24.09
C PHE A 15 4.72 -7.12 -23.81
N SER A 16 4.81 -6.27 -24.85
CA SER A 16 5.04 -4.82 -24.68
C SER A 16 3.80 -4.09 -24.13
N ILE A 17 2.59 -4.56 -24.43
CA ILE A 17 1.34 -3.99 -23.90
C ILE A 17 1.14 -4.40 -22.42
N ALA A 18 1.54 -5.63 -22.04
CA ALA A 18 1.48 -6.09 -20.65
C ALA A 18 2.49 -5.37 -19.73
N ASN A 19 3.54 -4.78 -20.29
CA ASN A 19 4.59 -4.02 -19.59
C ASN A 19 4.58 -2.52 -19.91
N ALA A 20 3.57 -2.00 -20.62
CA ALA A 20 3.44 -0.57 -20.84
C ALA A 20 3.16 0.11 -19.51
N HIS A 21 4.14 0.82 -18.98
CA HIS A 21 4.03 1.65 -17.80
C HIS A 21 2.92 2.68 -18.05
N PRO A 22 1.84 2.76 -17.26
CA PRO A 22 0.73 3.67 -17.53
C PRO A 22 1.10 5.15 -17.38
N PHE A 23 2.29 5.42 -16.87
CA PHE A 23 2.82 6.77 -16.75
C PHE A 23 3.77 7.08 -17.92
N LYS A 24 3.63 8.27 -18.48
CA LYS A 24 4.39 8.72 -19.66
C LYS A 24 5.82 9.16 -19.31
N SER A 25 6.11 9.37 -18.03
CA SER A 25 7.41 9.82 -17.55
C SER A 25 7.63 9.46 -16.09
N GLU A 26 8.89 9.41 -15.68
CA GLU A 26 9.29 9.26 -14.27
C GLU A 26 8.66 10.34 -13.38
N LYS A 27 8.57 11.57 -13.87
CA LYS A 27 7.92 12.67 -13.15
C LYS A 27 6.45 12.36 -12.88
N GLU A 28 5.71 11.84 -13.85
CA GLU A 28 4.30 11.49 -13.68
C GLU A 28 4.12 10.37 -12.64
N LEU A 29 5.01 9.40 -12.62
CA LEU A 29 5.05 8.34 -11.60
C LEU A 29 5.32 8.92 -10.20
N GLN A 30 6.31 9.80 -10.07
CA GLN A 30 6.65 10.43 -8.78
C GLN A 30 5.51 11.35 -8.29
N ASP A 31 4.87 12.10 -9.18
CA ASP A 31 3.69 12.90 -8.86
C ASP A 31 2.51 12.02 -8.38
N PHE A 32 2.35 10.84 -8.97
CA PHE A 32 1.37 9.85 -8.54
C PHE A 32 1.68 9.32 -7.13
N TYR A 33 2.93 8.91 -6.85
CA TYR A 33 3.32 8.47 -5.52
C TYR A 33 3.12 9.57 -4.47
N ALA A 34 3.49 10.81 -4.78
CA ALA A 34 3.31 11.93 -3.87
C ALA A 34 1.83 12.20 -3.51
N LYS A 35 0.91 12.00 -4.47
CA LYS A 35 -0.53 12.09 -4.20
C LYS A 35 -1.02 10.96 -3.29
N ILE A 36 -0.61 9.72 -3.57
CA ILE A 36 -0.97 8.57 -2.73
C ILE A 36 -0.41 8.72 -1.32
N ASP A 37 0.86 9.08 -1.19
CA ASP A 37 1.49 9.27 0.11
C ASP A 37 0.76 10.31 0.95
N LYS A 38 0.35 11.41 0.34
CA LYS A 38 -0.43 12.45 1.03
C LYS A 38 -1.78 11.93 1.56
N GLU A 39 -2.47 11.09 0.81
CA GLU A 39 -3.73 10.50 1.27
C GLU A 39 -3.50 9.41 2.33
N VAL A 40 -2.47 8.58 2.15
CA VAL A 40 -2.05 7.58 3.15
C VAL A 40 -1.67 8.25 4.46
N ASP A 41 -0.93 9.35 4.42
CA ASP A 41 -0.53 10.08 5.62
C ASP A 41 -1.71 10.71 6.37
N LYS A 42 -2.78 11.09 5.65
CA LYS A 42 -4.03 11.52 6.30
C LYS A 42 -4.71 10.35 7.01
N GLU A 43 -4.79 9.18 6.35
CA GLU A 43 -5.38 7.98 6.94
C GLU A 43 -4.56 7.47 8.14
N LEU A 44 -3.23 7.58 8.10
CA LEU A 44 -2.34 7.19 9.21
C LEU A 44 -2.62 7.95 10.51
N LYS A 45 -3.10 9.18 10.42
CA LYS A 45 -3.42 10.01 11.58
C LYS A 45 -4.73 9.64 12.26
N LYS A 46 -5.56 8.82 11.61
CA LYS A 46 -6.89 8.46 12.13
C LYS A 46 -6.79 7.37 13.19
N ASP A 47 -7.60 7.50 14.22
CA ASP A 47 -7.85 6.46 15.22
C ASP A 47 -9.00 5.58 14.75
N TYR A 48 -8.66 4.44 14.13
CA TYR A 48 -9.65 3.53 13.57
C TYR A 48 -10.48 2.80 14.63
N VAL A 49 -9.94 2.57 15.82
CA VAL A 49 -10.71 1.96 16.91
C VAL A 49 -11.82 2.92 17.33
N LYS A 50 -11.48 4.19 17.53
CA LYS A 50 -12.48 5.22 17.85
C LYS A 50 -13.52 5.38 16.74
N ILE A 51 -13.11 5.38 15.47
CA ILE A 51 -14.02 5.48 14.33
C ILE A 51 -14.98 4.27 14.32
N PHE A 52 -14.46 3.06 14.52
CA PHE A 52 -15.27 1.84 14.58
C PHE A 52 -16.31 1.94 15.72
N GLU A 53 -15.89 2.28 16.94
CA GLU A 53 -16.78 2.40 18.08
C GLU A 53 -17.90 3.43 17.86
N GLN A 54 -17.60 4.54 17.20
CA GLN A 54 -18.59 5.57 16.86
C GLN A 54 -19.60 5.13 15.79
N ARG A 55 -19.19 4.22 14.90
CA ARG A 55 -20.00 3.82 13.72
C ARG A 55 -20.68 2.47 13.88
N LYS A 56 -20.23 1.60 14.78
CA LYS A 56 -20.63 0.18 14.86
C LYS A 56 -22.14 -0.07 14.89
N ALA A 57 -22.91 0.85 15.48
CA ALA A 57 -24.37 0.71 15.55
C ALA A 57 -25.06 0.82 14.18
N ASN A 58 -24.43 1.46 13.20
CA ASN A 58 -24.97 1.72 11.87
C ASN A 58 -24.27 0.93 10.75
N LEU A 59 -23.29 0.08 11.12
CA LEU A 59 -22.57 -0.74 10.14
C LEU A 59 -23.46 -1.90 9.65
N LYS A 60 -23.35 -2.19 8.36
CA LYS A 60 -23.99 -3.36 7.75
C LYS A 60 -23.04 -4.55 7.78
N GLU A 61 -23.58 -5.72 8.09
CA GLU A 61 -22.82 -6.94 8.04
C GLU A 61 -22.65 -7.41 6.59
N LYS A 62 -21.44 -7.85 6.25
CA LYS A 62 -21.07 -8.41 4.96
C LYS A 62 -20.58 -9.83 5.15
N ALA A 63 -20.92 -10.72 4.24
CA ALA A 63 -20.48 -12.10 4.28
C ALA A 63 -18.95 -12.21 4.38
N SER A 64 -18.48 -13.15 5.21
CA SER A 64 -17.09 -13.57 5.33
C SER A 64 -17.01 -15.08 5.09
N ASP A 65 -15.97 -15.51 4.39
CA ASP A 65 -15.68 -16.94 4.20
C ASP A 65 -14.98 -17.55 5.42
N ASP A 66 -14.46 -16.74 6.33
CA ASP A 66 -13.84 -17.17 7.60
C ASP A 66 -14.85 -17.05 8.75
N VAL A 67 -15.18 -18.16 9.36
CA VAL A 67 -16.13 -18.24 10.50
C VAL A 67 -15.66 -17.49 11.76
N THR A 68 -14.35 -17.19 11.85
CA THR A 68 -13.79 -16.41 12.96
C THR A 68 -13.80 -14.91 12.69
N GLU A 69 -14.14 -14.51 11.47
CA GLU A 69 -14.20 -13.12 11.03
C GLU A 69 -15.62 -12.61 10.93
N LYS A 70 -15.79 -11.36 11.30
CA LYS A 70 -16.98 -10.58 11.06
C LYS A 70 -16.66 -9.33 10.28
N ASN A 71 -17.27 -9.19 9.12
CA ASN A 71 -17.10 -8.03 8.24
C ASN A 71 -18.26 -7.06 8.46
N LEU A 72 -17.93 -5.82 8.83
CA LEU A 72 -18.88 -4.74 9.05
C LEU A 72 -18.50 -3.54 8.19
N GLU A 73 -19.46 -2.96 7.46
CA GLU A 73 -19.14 -1.87 6.53
C GLU A 73 -20.18 -0.73 6.54
N ASP A 74 -19.70 0.45 6.19
CA ASP A 74 -20.47 1.59 5.73
C ASP A 74 -19.97 2.04 4.34
N ASP A 75 -20.41 3.20 3.89
CA ASP A 75 -20.00 3.72 2.57
C ASP A 75 -18.52 4.07 2.50
N GLU A 76 -17.87 4.31 3.64
CA GLU A 76 -16.50 4.80 3.71
C GLU A 76 -15.49 3.71 4.10
N TYR A 77 -15.88 2.81 5.02
CA TYR A 77 -14.99 1.80 5.58
C TYR A 77 -15.56 0.39 5.52
N LEU A 78 -14.65 -0.58 5.46
CA LEU A 78 -14.88 -1.97 5.78
C LEU A 78 -14.01 -2.31 6.99
N PHE A 79 -14.64 -2.74 8.08
CA PHE A 79 -14.01 -3.18 9.31
C PHE A 79 -14.05 -4.71 9.39
N ILE A 80 -12.92 -5.33 9.64
CA ILE A 80 -12.81 -6.77 9.82
C ILE A 80 -12.45 -7.05 11.26
N LEU A 81 -13.36 -7.75 11.95
CA LEU A 81 -13.16 -8.23 13.30
C LEU A 81 -12.79 -9.69 13.25
N LYS A 82 -11.77 -10.07 14.01
CA LYS A 82 -11.38 -11.46 14.22
C LYS A 82 -11.49 -11.79 15.70
N ASN A 83 -12.22 -12.86 16.03
CA ASN A 83 -12.52 -13.22 17.42
C ASN A 83 -13.10 -12.03 18.23
N GLY A 84 -13.93 -11.21 17.60
CA GLY A 84 -14.59 -10.05 18.22
C GLY A 84 -13.70 -8.80 18.38
N LYS A 85 -12.43 -8.83 17.98
CA LYS A 85 -11.52 -7.69 18.01
C LYS A 85 -11.32 -7.11 16.62
N LEU A 86 -11.26 -5.78 16.51
CA LEU A 86 -10.95 -5.08 15.26
C LEU A 86 -9.50 -5.38 14.86
N GLU A 87 -9.34 -6.06 13.73
CA GLU A 87 -8.02 -6.46 13.20
C GLU A 87 -7.61 -5.66 11.97
N MET A 88 -8.54 -5.46 11.03
CA MET A 88 -8.23 -4.76 9.77
C MET A 88 -9.29 -3.72 9.44
N VAL A 89 -8.87 -2.65 8.80
CA VAL A 89 -9.73 -1.59 8.28
C VAL A 89 -9.36 -1.29 6.85
N PHE A 90 -10.34 -1.33 5.97
CA PHE A 90 -10.22 -0.86 4.60
C PHE A 90 -10.93 0.48 4.47
N LYS A 91 -10.21 1.50 4.04
CA LYS A 91 -10.80 2.69 3.47
C LYS A 91 -11.22 2.34 2.04
N LYS A 92 -12.52 2.41 1.74
CA LYS A 92 -13.06 1.92 0.46
C LYS A 92 -12.58 2.74 -0.72
N GLU A 93 -12.51 4.06 -0.55
CA GLU A 93 -12.15 4.96 -1.64
C GLU A 93 -11.14 6.02 -1.21
N ILE A 94 -10.10 6.16 -2.00
CA ILE A 94 -9.18 7.29 -2.01
C ILE A 94 -8.91 7.68 -3.47
N LEU A 95 -8.54 8.93 -3.70
CA LEU A 95 -8.26 9.45 -5.05
C LEU A 95 -9.38 9.17 -6.06
N ASN A 96 -10.61 9.63 -5.74
CA ASN A 96 -11.80 9.52 -6.58
C ASN A 96 -12.17 8.07 -6.95
N GLY A 97 -12.14 7.18 -5.99
CA GLY A 97 -12.58 5.79 -6.16
C GLY A 97 -11.59 4.87 -6.86
N LYS A 98 -10.38 5.34 -7.15
CA LYS A 98 -9.38 4.52 -7.85
C LYS A 98 -8.55 3.62 -6.94
N PHE A 99 -8.44 3.94 -5.65
CA PHE A 99 -7.57 3.24 -4.72
C PHE A 99 -8.28 2.91 -3.42
N ARG A 100 -7.77 1.90 -2.74
CA ARG A 100 -8.19 1.50 -1.39
C ARG A 100 -6.99 1.51 -0.47
N THR A 101 -7.20 1.87 0.78
CA THR A 101 -6.19 1.78 1.83
C THR A 101 -6.56 0.67 2.80
N LEU A 102 -5.63 -0.23 3.06
CA LEU A 102 -5.75 -1.26 4.07
C LEU A 102 -4.86 -0.90 5.27
N SER A 103 -5.42 -0.94 6.46
CA SER A 103 -4.67 -0.90 7.71
C SER A 103 -4.89 -2.18 8.50
N ARG A 104 -3.80 -2.85 8.89
CA ARG A 104 -3.84 -3.87 9.91
C ARG A 104 -3.55 -3.24 11.26
N LEU A 105 -4.22 -3.70 12.29
CA LEU A 105 -4.05 -3.20 13.65
C LEU A 105 -3.34 -4.24 14.52
N TYR A 106 -2.49 -3.76 15.42
CA TYR A 106 -2.03 -4.55 16.55
C TYR A 106 -3.10 -4.63 17.63
N GLU A 107 -2.97 -5.54 18.58
CA GLU A 107 -3.92 -5.69 19.70
C GLU A 107 -4.12 -4.41 20.51
N ASN A 108 -3.10 -3.54 20.57
CA ASN A 108 -3.16 -2.23 21.22
C ASN A 108 -3.85 -1.15 20.37
N GLY A 109 -4.46 -1.51 19.25
CA GLY A 109 -5.16 -0.60 18.33
C GLY A 109 -4.25 0.24 17.43
N LYS A 110 -2.93 0.08 17.51
CA LYS A 110 -1.99 0.79 16.64
C LYS A 110 -1.84 0.08 15.29
N LYS A 111 -1.56 0.85 14.25
CA LYS A 111 -1.42 0.33 12.90
C LYS A 111 -0.11 -0.40 12.68
N SER A 112 -0.15 -1.60 12.13
CA SER A 112 1.04 -2.35 11.76
C SER A 112 1.42 -2.16 10.30
N ARG A 113 0.43 -1.87 9.43
CA ARG A 113 0.67 -1.79 7.99
C ARG A 113 -0.40 -0.95 7.32
N ILE A 114 0.00 -0.13 6.34
CA ILE A 114 -0.91 0.51 5.40
C ILE A 114 -0.46 0.20 3.98
N VAL A 115 -1.42 -0.21 3.16
CA VAL A 115 -1.23 -0.56 1.75
C VAL A 115 -2.27 0.17 0.92
N CYS A 116 -1.85 0.83 -0.14
CA CYS A 116 -2.75 1.36 -1.16
C CYS A 116 -2.84 0.37 -2.31
N LEU A 117 -4.07 0.00 -2.67
CA LEU A 117 -4.38 -0.92 -3.76
C LEU A 117 -5.20 -0.19 -4.83
N SER A 118 -4.97 -0.51 -6.09
CA SER A 118 -5.85 -0.04 -7.16
C SER A 118 -7.19 -0.77 -7.13
N ALA A 119 -8.28 -0.05 -7.38
CA ALA A 119 -9.60 -0.66 -7.52
C ALA A 119 -9.63 -1.58 -8.76
N GLY A 120 -10.12 -2.82 -8.58
CA GLY A 120 -10.30 -3.78 -9.68
C GLY A 120 -9.05 -4.52 -10.17
N ASN A 121 -7.88 -4.27 -9.57
CA ASN A 121 -6.65 -5.02 -9.84
C ASN A 121 -6.04 -5.48 -8.52
N PRO A 122 -5.68 -6.79 -8.34
CA PRO A 122 -5.02 -7.27 -7.14
C PRO A 122 -3.58 -6.75 -6.98
N ALA A 123 -2.99 -6.18 -8.03
CA ALA A 123 -1.65 -5.61 -7.97
C ALA A 123 -1.60 -4.33 -7.11
N TYR A 124 -0.51 -4.17 -6.35
CA TYR A 124 -0.27 -2.99 -5.54
C TYR A 124 0.16 -1.83 -6.42
N TYR A 125 -0.40 -0.65 -6.13
CA TYR A 125 0.08 0.63 -6.65
C TYR A 125 0.14 1.62 -5.50
N GLY A 126 1.29 2.18 -5.23
CA GLY A 126 1.46 3.18 -4.17
C GLY A 126 2.45 2.76 -3.10
N THR A 127 2.29 3.28 -1.90
CA THR A 127 3.23 3.08 -0.79
C THR A 127 2.71 2.06 0.22
N VAL A 128 3.61 1.17 0.64
CA VAL A 128 3.42 0.28 1.78
C VAL A 128 4.26 0.81 2.94
N LYS A 129 3.63 1.06 4.09
CA LYS A 129 4.30 1.50 5.32
C LYS A 129 4.06 0.47 6.42
N TYR A 130 5.15 -0.03 7.00
CA TYR A 130 5.09 -0.93 8.15
C TYR A 130 5.50 -0.18 9.42
N PHE A 131 4.84 -0.52 10.52
CA PHE A 131 5.07 0.11 11.81
C PHE A 131 5.42 -0.95 12.85
N ARG A 132 6.19 -0.57 13.85
CA ARG A 132 6.39 -1.34 15.08
C ARG A 132 5.15 -1.23 15.96
N GLU A 133 5.02 -2.10 16.94
CA GLU A 133 3.90 -2.05 17.90
C GLU A 133 3.81 -0.73 18.67
N ASN A 134 4.95 -0.06 18.91
CA ASN A 134 4.97 1.25 19.52
C ASN A 134 4.46 2.39 18.60
N GLY A 135 4.14 2.05 17.32
CA GLY A 135 3.63 2.98 16.32
C GLY A 135 4.71 3.75 15.55
N THR A 136 6.00 3.49 15.80
CA THR A 136 7.07 4.07 15.00
C THR A 136 7.20 3.33 13.66
N PRO A 137 7.57 4.01 12.55
CA PRO A 137 7.78 3.33 11.29
C PRO A 137 8.91 2.31 11.39
N LEU A 138 8.76 1.18 10.70
CA LEU A 138 9.79 0.15 10.56
C LEU A 138 10.45 0.26 9.19
N TYR A 139 9.64 0.20 8.13
CA TYR A 139 10.08 0.42 6.76
C TYR A 139 8.92 0.90 5.89
N SER A 140 9.25 1.49 4.74
CA SER A 140 8.31 1.84 3.68
C SER A 140 8.90 1.51 2.32
N GLY A 141 8.03 1.20 1.35
CA GLY A 141 8.40 0.96 -0.03
C GLY A 141 7.31 1.41 -0.98
N GLN A 142 7.74 1.83 -2.17
CA GLN A 142 6.83 2.16 -3.25
C GLN A 142 6.61 0.92 -4.13
N PHE A 143 5.39 0.73 -4.61
CA PHE A 143 5.00 -0.43 -5.39
C PHE A 143 4.30 -0.03 -6.66
N TYR A 144 4.66 -0.71 -7.74
CA TYR A 144 4.04 -0.60 -9.03
C TYR A 144 3.71 -1.98 -9.57
N ALA A 145 2.43 -2.22 -9.90
CA ALA A 145 1.95 -3.50 -10.43
C ALA A 145 2.39 -4.73 -9.60
N GLY A 146 2.37 -4.61 -8.27
CA GLY A 146 2.72 -5.69 -7.35
C GLY A 146 4.21 -5.88 -7.09
N LYS A 147 5.07 -5.12 -7.76
CA LYS A 147 6.52 -5.13 -7.56
C LYS A 147 6.96 -3.88 -6.84
N MET A 148 8.03 -4.01 -6.06
CA MET A 148 8.67 -2.83 -5.47
C MET A 148 9.38 -2.04 -6.57
N GLU A 149 8.95 -0.79 -6.73
CA GLU A 149 9.43 0.12 -7.78
C GLU A 149 9.45 1.53 -7.23
N GLY A 150 10.63 2.11 -7.00
CA GLY A 150 10.83 3.42 -6.41
C GLY A 150 11.62 3.38 -5.12
N MET A 151 11.35 4.29 -4.19
CA MET A 151 12.14 4.42 -2.96
C MET A 151 11.74 3.40 -1.91
N TYR A 152 12.72 2.67 -1.38
CA TYR A 152 12.63 1.87 -0.18
C TYR A 152 13.35 2.60 0.97
N LYS A 153 12.74 2.61 2.16
CA LYS A 153 13.30 3.24 3.36
C LYS A 153 13.14 2.33 4.57
N GLU A 154 14.18 2.28 5.39
CA GLU A 154 14.16 1.71 6.73
C GLU A 154 14.31 2.82 7.78
N TYR A 155 13.81 2.56 8.99
CA TYR A 155 13.77 3.56 10.05
C TYR A 155 14.33 3.01 11.36
N TYR A 156 15.04 3.86 12.08
CA TYR A 156 15.39 3.66 13.48
C TYR A 156 14.14 3.57 14.37
N GLU A 157 14.27 3.08 15.58
CA GLU A 157 13.18 3.11 16.58
C GLU A 157 12.70 4.52 16.89
N SER A 158 13.57 5.52 16.79
CA SER A 158 13.22 6.94 16.90
C SER A 158 12.34 7.47 15.78
N GLY A 159 12.12 6.67 14.71
CA GLY A 159 11.37 7.07 13.52
C GLY A 159 12.21 7.84 12.49
N LYS A 160 13.49 8.08 12.75
CA LYS A 160 14.40 8.67 11.76
C LYS A 160 14.82 7.65 10.72
N ILE A 161 15.15 8.11 9.53
CA ILE A 161 15.60 7.25 8.43
C ILE A 161 16.95 6.63 8.80
N LEU A 162 17.05 5.31 8.67
CA LEU A 162 18.27 4.54 8.77
C LEU A 162 18.89 4.32 7.38
N LYS A 163 18.06 3.91 6.42
CA LYS A 163 18.49 3.52 5.08
C LYS A 163 17.53 4.05 4.03
N GLU A 164 18.08 4.49 2.90
CA GLU A 164 17.32 4.75 1.67
C GLU A 164 18.03 4.08 0.48
N VAL A 165 17.26 3.43 -0.37
CA VAL A 165 17.74 2.86 -1.63
C VAL A 165 16.63 2.90 -2.67
N HIS A 166 16.99 3.09 -3.93
CA HIS A 166 16.06 2.93 -5.04
C HIS A 166 15.95 1.44 -5.37
N VAL A 167 14.71 0.97 -5.57
CA VAL A 167 14.42 -0.41 -5.96
C VAL A 167 13.71 -0.37 -7.31
N SER A 168 14.11 -1.25 -8.21
CA SER A 168 13.45 -1.47 -9.48
C SER A 168 13.20 -2.96 -9.69
N ASN A 169 11.94 -3.32 -9.95
CA ASN A 169 11.52 -4.69 -10.20
C ASN A 169 11.96 -5.65 -9.07
N ASP A 170 11.72 -5.25 -7.81
CA ASP A 170 12.07 -5.97 -6.57
C ASP A 170 13.57 -6.09 -6.28
N LYS A 171 14.42 -5.37 -7.01
CA LYS A 171 15.88 -5.39 -6.83
C LYS A 171 16.40 -4.00 -6.52
N GLU A 172 17.31 -3.92 -5.57
CA GLU A 172 18.03 -2.68 -5.29
C GLU A 172 18.77 -2.21 -6.54
N ASN A 173 18.59 -0.94 -6.89
CA ASN A 173 19.09 -0.33 -8.11
C ASN A 173 19.60 1.08 -7.83
N GLY A 174 20.89 1.23 -7.74
CA GLY A 174 21.54 2.52 -7.48
C GLY A 174 22.24 2.59 -6.12
N PRO A 175 22.69 3.77 -5.75
CA PRO A 175 23.42 3.97 -4.49
C PRO A 175 22.47 3.83 -3.29
N GLU A 176 22.95 3.08 -2.30
CA GLU A 176 22.36 3.01 -0.97
C GLU A 176 22.88 4.18 -0.13
N LYS A 177 21.98 4.82 0.63
CA LYS A 177 22.34 5.81 1.63
C LYS A 177 22.01 5.27 3.01
N ILE A 178 23.02 5.25 3.88
CA ILE A 178 22.87 4.87 5.29
C ILE A 178 23.08 6.12 6.13
N TYR A 179 22.16 6.37 7.04
CA TYR A 179 22.17 7.54 7.91
C TYR A 179 22.47 7.13 9.34
N TYR A 180 23.27 7.91 10.02
CA TYR A 180 23.33 7.84 11.48
C TYR A 180 22.05 8.40 12.09
N GLU A 181 21.74 8.03 13.33
CA GLU A 181 20.54 8.50 14.03
C GLU A 181 20.51 10.03 14.23
N ASN A 182 21.65 10.71 14.14
CA ASN A 182 21.73 12.17 14.11
C ASN A 182 21.41 12.79 12.72
N GLY A 183 21.10 11.94 11.70
CA GLY A 183 20.74 12.34 10.36
C GLY A 183 21.91 12.60 9.40
N LYS A 184 23.15 12.38 9.83
CA LYS A 184 24.33 12.44 8.93
C LYS A 184 24.45 11.13 8.15
N ILE A 185 24.95 11.18 6.91
CA ILE A 185 25.30 10.04 6.07
C ILE A 185 26.69 9.56 6.45
#